data_4e4179ea4ffc63ae02c1ab8f455b667f
#
_entry.id   4e4179ea4ffc63ae02c1ab8f455b667f
#
_cell.length_a   1.000
_cell.length_b   1.000
_cell.length_c   1.000
_cell.angle_alpha   90.00
_cell.angle_beta   90.00
_cell.angle_gamma   90.00
#
_symmetry.space_group_name_H-M   'P 1'
#
loop_
_entity.id
_entity.type
_entity.pdbx_description
1 polymer ?
#
loop_
_entity_poly.entity_id
_entity_poly.type
_entity_poly.pdbx_seq_one_letter_code
_entity_poly.pdbx_strand_id
1 'polypeptide(L)' 'MAQVTLETNGSVCPFPLVEAKQAMTTLSSGDELVIHFDCTQATDAIPRWAAESGYPVTDFSKRGPAEWSITVQKA' A
#
# COMPACT_ATOMS: atom_id res chain seq x y z
N MET A 1 -17.53 2.62 4.36
CA MET A 1 -16.13 2.74 3.90
C MET A 1 -15.21 2.46 5.07
N ALA A 2 -14.37 1.47 4.92
CA ALA A 2 -13.41 1.07 5.97
C ALA A 2 -12.00 1.46 5.54
N GLN A 3 -11.15 1.70 6.54
CA GLN A 3 -9.74 1.95 6.31
C GLN A 3 -8.95 0.95 7.14
N VAL A 4 -8.07 0.20 6.49
CA VAL A 4 -7.23 -0.80 7.13
C VAL A 4 -5.78 -0.36 7.00
N THR A 5 -5.02 -0.43 8.08
CA THR A 5 -3.60 -0.09 8.09
C THR A 5 -2.77 -1.36 8.10
N LEU A 6 -1.85 -1.46 7.15
CA LEU A 6 -0.96 -2.60 7.01
C LEU A 6 0.47 -2.14 7.34
N GLU A 7 1.05 -2.72 8.40
CA GLU A 7 2.41 -2.42 8.81
C GLU A 7 3.36 -3.42 8.18
N THR A 8 4.18 -2.96 7.26
CA THR A 8 5.18 -3.81 6.61
C THR A 8 6.61 -3.33 6.85
N ASN A 9 6.81 -2.42 7.80
CA ASN A 9 8.14 -1.98 8.18
C ASN A 9 8.96 -3.19 8.64
N GLY A 10 10.21 -3.26 8.17
CA GLY A 10 11.08 -4.40 8.45
C GLY A 10 10.95 -5.54 7.47
N SER A 11 9.93 -5.53 6.61
CA SER A 11 9.79 -6.55 5.57
C SER A 11 10.62 -6.18 4.35
N VAL A 12 11.29 -7.17 3.77
CA VAL A 12 12.07 -6.95 2.54
C VAL A 12 11.16 -7.09 1.31
N CYS A 13 11.50 -6.37 0.25
CA CYS A 13 10.77 -6.50 -1.01
C CYS A 13 10.97 -7.91 -1.58
N PRO A 14 9.94 -8.52 -2.19
CA PRO A 14 8.66 -7.89 -2.55
C PRO A 14 7.54 -8.09 -1.53
N PHE A 15 7.84 -8.43 -0.29
CA PHE A 15 6.81 -8.78 0.71
C PHE A 15 5.79 -7.68 0.98
N PRO A 16 6.17 -6.38 1.07
CA PRO A 16 5.15 -5.35 1.27
C PRO A 16 4.08 -5.38 0.18
N LEU A 17 4.47 -5.59 -1.07
CA LEU A 17 3.54 -5.66 -2.19
C LEU A 17 2.67 -6.92 -2.11
N VAL A 18 3.26 -8.06 -1.75
CA VAL A 18 2.52 -9.32 -1.60
C VAL A 18 1.47 -9.18 -0.50
N GLU A 19 1.84 -8.61 0.63
CA GLU A 19 0.91 -8.40 1.73
C GLU A 19 -0.19 -7.42 1.35
N ALA A 20 0.15 -6.37 0.60
CA ALA A 20 -0.84 -5.41 0.13
C ALA A 20 -1.86 -6.06 -0.79
N LYS A 21 -1.42 -6.92 -1.69
CA LYS A 21 -2.33 -7.65 -2.59
C LYS A 21 -3.28 -8.55 -1.80
N GLN A 22 -2.76 -9.26 -0.80
CA GLN A 22 -3.58 -10.13 0.03
C GLN A 22 -4.59 -9.34 0.85
N ALA A 23 -4.16 -8.25 1.46
CA ALA A 23 -5.04 -7.42 2.27
C ALA A 23 -6.16 -6.82 1.41
N MET A 24 -5.82 -6.41 0.18
CA MET A 24 -6.80 -5.80 -0.71
C MET A 24 -7.94 -6.76 -1.07
N THR A 25 -7.67 -8.08 -1.11
CA THR A 25 -8.72 -9.06 -1.42
C THR A 25 -9.77 -9.15 -0.34
N THR A 26 -9.48 -8.70 0.88
CA THR A 26 -10.43 -8.74 1.99
C THR A 26 -11.26 -7.46 2.09
N LEU A 27 -10.95 -6.46 1.28
CA LEU A 27 -11.65 -5.18 1.31
C LEU A 27 -12.79 -5.14 0.31
N SER A 28 -13.74 -4.25 0.58
CA SER A 28 -14.86 -4.00 -0.31
C SER A 28 -14.60 -2.76 -1.15
N SER A 29 -15.35 -2.63 -2.23
CA SER A 29 -15.24 -1.47 -3.11
C SER A 29 -15.44 -0.18 -2.30
N GLY A 30 -14.51 0.76 -2.45
CA GLY A 30 -14.53 2.02 -1.72
C GLY A 30 -13.71 2.02 -0.44
N ASP A 31 -13.30 0.85 0.06
CA ASP A 31 -12.45 0.77 1.24
C ASP A 31 -11.03 1.21 0.88
N GLU A 32 -10.31 1.68 1.90
CA GLU A 32 -8.93 2.15 1.72
C GLU A 32 -7.96 1.28 2.48
N LEU A 33 -6.80 1.03 1.86
CA LEU A 33 -5.69 0.31 2.48
C LEU A 33 -4.54 1.28 2.66
N VAL A 34 -4.14 1.50 3.91
CA VAL A 34 -2.98 2.33 4.25
C VAL A 34 -1.81 1.37 4.49
N ILE A 35 -0.74 1.54 3.72
CA ILE A 35 0.42 0.66 3.79
C ILE A 35 1.61 1.46 4.31
N HIS A 36 2.15 1.06 5.45
CA HIS A 36 3.39 1.61 5.99
C HIS A 36 4.53 0.69 5.59
N PHE A 37 5.57 1.24 4.97
CA PHE A 37 6.68 0.43 4.48
C PHE A 37 7.99 1.21 4.57
N ASP A 38 9.11 0.47 4.60
CA ASP A 38 10.45 1.07 4.65
C ASP A 38 11.35 0.57 3.53
N CYS A 39 10.78 -0.07 2.52
CA CYS A 39 11.54 -0.57 1.36
C CYS A 39 11.46 0.45 0.22
N THR A 40 12.61 0.92 -0.27
CA THR A 40 12.64 1.91 -1.35
C THR A 40 12.03 1.39 -2.64
N GLN A 41 12.12 0.09 -2.91
CA GLN A 41 11.53 -0.50 -4.12
C GLN A 41 10.01 -0.43 -4.09
N ALA A 42 9.41 -0.47 -2.90
CA ALA A 42 7.96 -0.40 -2.77
C ALA A 42 7.42 0.99 -3.13
N THR A 43 8.25 2.04 -3.08
CA THR A 43 7.83 3.38 -3.49
C THR A 43 7.43 3.43 -4.95
N ASP A 44 7.93 2.49 -5.75
CA ASP A 44 7.58 2.36 -7.17
C ASP A 44 6.64 1.19 -7.40
N ALA A 45 6.90 0.05 -6.76
CA ALA A 45 6.15 -1.18 -7.00
C ALA A 45 4.69 -1.07 -6.57
N ILE A 46 4.41 -0.47 -5.43
CA ILE A 46 3.03 -0.37 -4.93
C ILE A 46 2.18 0.57 -5.79
N PRO A 47 2.64 1.79 -6.12
CA PRO A 47 1.88 2.64 -7.03
C PRO A 47 1.66 2.01 -8.40
N ARG A 48 2.64 1.28 -8.91
CA ARG A 48 2.51 0.59 -10.19
C ARG A 48 1.43 -0.48 -10.13
N TRP A 49 1.46 -1.32 -9.11
CA TRP A 49 0.44 -2.33 -8.91
C TRP A 49 -0.95 -1.71 -8.79
N ALA A 50 -1.07 -0.62 -8.02
CA ALA A 50 -2.34 0.06 -7.84
C ALA A 50 -2.88 0.57 -9.18
N ALA A 51 -2.03 1.18 -9.99
CA ALA A 51 -2.42 1.68 -11.31
C ALA A 51 -2.84 0.55 -12.24
N GLU A 52 -2.10 -0.55 -12.25
CA GLU A 52 -2.41 -1.70 -13.10
C GLU A 52 -3.71 -2.38 -12.68
N SER A 53 -4.05 -2.31 -11.40
CA SER A 53 -5.27 -2.92 -10.88
C SER A 53 -6.47 -1.99 -10.92
N GLY A 54 -6.28 -0.74 -11.31
CA GLY A 54 -7.34 0.25 -11.34
C GLY A 54 -7.69 0.82 -9.97
N TYR A 55 -6.78 0.72 -9.01
CA TYR A 55 -6.97 1.24 -7.65
C TYR A 55 -6.33 2.62 -7.54
N PRO A 56 -7.10 3.69 -7.27
CA PRO A 56 -6.49 5.02 -7.12
C PRO A 56 -5.65 5.11 -5.86
N VAL A 57 -4.51 5.78 -5.98
CA VAL A 57 -3.69 6.15 -4.83
C VAL A 57 -4.19 7.50 -4.35
N THR A 58 -4.72 7.53 -3.12
CA THR A 58 -5.34 8.74 -2.58
C THR A 58 -4.38 9.54 -1.70
N ASP A 59 -3.30 8.92 -1.22
CA ASP A 59 -2.29 9.61 -0.44
C ASP A 59 -0.96 8.88 -0.54
N PHE A 60 0.13 9.65 -0.48
CA PHE A 60 1.49 9.10 -0.44
C PHE A 60 2.35 10.08 0.35
N SER A 61 2.83 9.65 1.50
CA SER A 61 3.59 10.50 2.41
C SER A 61 4.87 9.83 2.88
N LYS A 62 5.89 10.63 3.15
CA LYS A 62 7.12 10.12 3.76
C LYS A 62 6.98 10.31 5.27
N ARG A 63 7.17 9.23 6.03
CA ARG A 63 7.00 9.23 7.48
C ARG A 63 8.30 9.44 8.25
N GLY A 64 9.43 9.21 7.60
CA GLY A 64 10.73 9.34 8.22
C GLY A 64 11.83 9.27 7.17
N PRO A 65 13.11 9.18 7.58
CA PRO A 65 14.24 9.19 6.61
C PRO A 65 14.15 8.07 5.58
N ALA A 66 13.57 6.91 5.96
CA ALA A 66 13.45 5.77 5.06
C ALA A 66 12.13 5.04 5.30
N GLU A 67 11.07 5.79 5.61
CA GLU A 67 9.74 5.22 5.86
C GLU A 67 8.68 6.00 5.11
N TRP A 68 7.72 5.29 4.54
CA TRP A 68 6.66 5.88 3.74
C TRP A 68 5.30 5.31 4.12
N SER A 69 4.24 6.05 3.76
CA SER A 69 2.87 5.60 3.89
C SER A 69 2.16 5.88 2.58
N ILE A 70 1.46 4.88 2.06
CA ILE A 70 0.66 5.03 0.85
C ILE A 70 -0.76 4.55 1.13
N THR A 71 -1.75 5.29 0.66
CA THR A 71 -3.15 4.92 0.79
C THR A 71 -3.69 4.57 -0.58
N VAL A 72 -4.20 3.36 -0.72
CA VAL A 72 -4.76 2.83 -1.97
C VAL A 72 -6.22 2.50 -1.73
N GLN A 73 -7.09 3.02 -2.59
CA GLN A 73 -8.52 2.79 -2.48
C GLN A 73 -8.94 1.63 -3.39
N LYS A 74 -9.74 0.72 -2.86
CA LYS A 74 -10.28 -0.37 -3.66
C LYS A 74 -11.39 0.17 -4.56
N ALA A 75 -11.23 -0.05 -5.84
CA ALA A 75 -12.20 0.41 -6.84
C ALA A 75 -13.45 -0.45 -6.89
#